data_9656b7b85d3f474bc1c0a48bce9050fd
#
_entry.id   9656b7b85d3f474bc1c0a48bce9050fd
#
_cell.length_a   1.000
_cell.length_b   1.000
_cell.length_c   1.000
_cell.angle_alpha   90.00
_cell.angle_beta   90.00
_cell.angle_gamma   90.00
#
_symmetry.space_group_name_H-M   'P 1'
#
loop_
_entity.id
_entity.type
_entity.pdbx_description
1 polymer ?
#
loop_
_entity_poly.entity_id
_entity_poly.type
_entity_poly.pdbx_seq_one_letter_code
_entity_poly.pdbx_strand_id
1 'polypeptide(L)'
;MSTVKLTVNGKSVSADVEDRTLLVHLLRDHLNLTGTHVGCDTSQCGACVVHIDGRAVKSCTVLVGQADGANVTTIEGISKGDVLHPMQAAFRDNHGLQCGYCTPGMIMSAIDIVNRYGDKLDEDTVRHELEGNICRCTGYHNIVKSVLDAAGRMNVAQAAE
;
A
#
# COMPACT_ATOMS: atom_id res chain seq x y z
N MET A 1 3.31 -15.17 23.97
CA MET A 1 3.14 -13.70 23.75
C MET A 1 4.52 -13.10 23.68
N SER A 2 4.78 -12.37 22.62
CA SER A 2 6.09 -11.69 22.40
C SER A 2 5.87 -10.19 22.29
N THR A 3 6.82 -9.43 22.87
CA THR A 3 6.87 -7.98 22.68
C THR A 3 7.59 -7.71 21.37
N VAL A 4 6.93 -7.03 20.46
CA VAL A 4 7.49 -6.60 19.17
C VAL A 4 7.64 -5.09 19.14
N LYS A 5 8.69 -4.61 18.48
CA LYS A 5 8.99 -3.18 18.33
C LYS A 5 9.20 -2.88 16.86
N LEU A 6 8.42 -1.97 16.31
CA LEU A 6 8.52 -1.56 14.92
C LEU A 6 8.18 -0.07 14.78
N THR A 7 8.49 0.50 13.64
CA THR A 7 8.06 1.86 13.31
C THR A 7 6.87 1.79 12.37
N VAL A 8 5.76 2.45 12.70
CA VAL A 8 4.58 2.51 11.85
C VAL A 8 4.26 3.96 11.52
N ASN A 9 4.27 4.30 10.23
CA ASN A 9 4.05 5.66 9.74
C ASN A 9 4.93 6.71 10.46
N GLY A 10 6.21 6.38 10.65
CA GLY A 10 7.19 7.22 11.33
C GLY A 10 7.09 7.28 12.87
N LYS A 11 6.17 6.52 13.46
CA LYS A 11 6.00 6.47 14.93
C LYS A 11 6.51 5.13 15.46
N SER A 12 7.32 5.16 16.51
CA SER A 12 7.74 3.94 17.21
C SER A 12 6.56 3.31 17.93
N VAL A 13 6.38 2.01 17.71
CA VAL A 13 5.31 1.18 18.29
C VAL A 13 5.94 0.03 19.05
N SER A 14 5.43 -0.25 20.25
CA SER A 14 5.72 -1.48 21.00
C SER A 14 4.41 -2.14 21.35
N ALA A 15 4.26 -3.42 21.02
CA ALA A 15 3.03 -4.17 21.24
C ALA A 15 3.33 -5.57 21.76
N ASP A 16 2.58 -5.98 22.80
CA ASP A 16 2.57 -7.35 23.28
C ASP A 16 1.46 -8.12 22.57
N VAL A 17 1.84 -9.08 21.72
CA VAL A 17 0.92 -9.83 20.87
C VAL A 17 1.18 -11.32 20.96
N GLU A 18 0.18 -12.12 20.57
CA GLU A 18 0.39 -13.55 20.36
C GLU A 18 1.34 -13.78 19.17
N ASP A 19 2.19 -14.81 19.26
CA ASP A 19 3.22 -15.10 18.23
C ASP A 19 2.65 -15.38 16.85
N ARG A 20 1.37 -15.79 16.78
CA ARG A 20 0.62 -16.03 15.54
C ARG A 20 -0.08 -14.78 14.98
N THR A 21 0.04 -13.62 15.62
CA THR A 21 -0.64 -12.40 15.18
C THR A 21 -0.10 -11.95 13.83
N LEU A 22 -1.00 -11.73 12.88
CA LEU A 22 -0.65 -11.20 11.56
C LEU A 22 -0.49 -9.68 11.60
N LEU A 23 0.40 -9.15 10.77
CA LEU A 23 0.66 -7.72 10.70
C LEU A 23 -0.63 -6.91 10.41
N VAL A 24 -1.50 -7.40 9.54
CA VAL A 24 -2.79 -6.74 9.26
C VAL A 24 -3.66 -6.60 10.52
N HIS A 25 -3.65 -7.57 11.42
CA HIS A 25 -4.40 -7.50 12.68
C HIS A 25 -3.76 -6.52 13.67
N LEU A 26 -2.43 -6.49 13.76
CA LEU A 26 -1.76 -5.46 14.55
C LEU A 26 -2.16 -4.05 14.07
N LEU A 27 -2.10 -3.81 12.76
CA LEU A 27 -2.43 -2.51 12.19
C LEU A 27 -3.89 -2.11 12.46
N ARG A 28 -4.83 -3.00 12.17
CA ARG A 28 -6.26 -2.71 12.26
C ARG A 28 -6.82 -2.73 13.68
N ASP A 29 -6.50 -3.79 14.42
CA ASP A 29 -7.20 -4.12 15.68
C ASP A 29 -6.49 -3.54 16.91
N HIS A 30 -5.17 -3.41 16.86
CA HIS A 30 -4.38 -2.84 17.96
C HIS A 30 -4.04 -1.35 17.75
N LEU A 31 -3.71 -0.95 16.51
CA LEU A 31 -3.30 0.42 16.22
C LEU A 31 -4.43 1.28 15.61
N ASN A 32 -5.63 0.71 15.36
CA ASN A 32 -6.76 1.37 14.72
C ASN A 32 -6.44 2.01 13.35
N LEU A 33 -5.46 1.48 12.63
CA LEU A 33 -5.12 1.88 11.26
C LEU A 33 -5.97 1.04 10.29
N THR A 34 -7.23 1.44 10.14
CA THR A 34 -8.25 0.66 9.42
C THR A 34 -8.23 0.86 7.90
N GLY A 35 -7.40 1.75 7.37
CA GLY A 35 -7.21 1.97 5.94
C GLY A 35 -6.61 0.77 5.21
N THR A 36 -5.88 -0.10 5.90
CA THR A 36 -5.45 -1.40 5.37
C THR A 36 -6.62 -2.38 5.45
N HIS A 37 -7.15 -2.81 4.29
CA HIS A 37 -8.35 -3.66 4.24
C HIS A 37 -8.03 -5.15 4.18
N VAL A 38 -9.00 -6.00 4.52
CA VAL A 38 -8.93 -7.46 4.40
C VAL A 38 -10.07 -7.92 3.48
N GLY A 39 -9.74 -8.32 2.25
CA GLY A 39 -10.72 -8.73 1.23
C GLY A 39 -10.75 -10.23 0.93
N CYS A 40 -9.86 -11.02 1.53
CA CYS A 40 -9.83 -12.48 1.38
C CYS A 40 -9.08 -13.13 2.56
N ASP A 41 -9.11 -14.45 2.61
CA ASP A 41 -8.34 -15.32 3.52
C ASP A 41 -7.28 -16.17 2.81
N THR A 42 -7.10 -15.95 1.49
CA THR A 42 -6.26 -16.76 0.61
C THR A 42 -5.04 -16.00 0.06
N SER A 43 -4.78 -14.80 0.57
CA SER A 43 -3.64 -13.95 0.16
C SER A 43 -3.66 -13.51 -1.31
N GLN A 44 -4.83 -13.56 -1.98
CA GLN A 44 -4.97 -13.28 -3.41
C GLN A 44 -5.29 -11.81 -3.69
N CYS A 45 -6.17 -11.17 -2.88
CA CYS A 45 -6.85 -9.95 -3.28
C CYS A 45 -6.00 -8.67 -3.29
N GLY A 46 -4.91 -8.59 -2.54
CA GLY A 46 -4.04 -7.41 -2.46
C GLY A 46 -4.60 -6.21 -1.68
N ALA A 47 -5.80 -6.32 -1.08
CA ALA A 47 -6.41 -5.21 -0.32
C ALA A 47 -5.60 -4.84 0.94
N CYS A 48 -4.81 -5.77 1.47
CA CYS A 48 -4.00 -5.63 2.68
C CYS A 48 -2.56 -5.17 2.42
N VAL A 49 -2.21 -4.75 1.21
CA VAL A 49 -0.84 -4.34 0.89
C VAL A 49 -0.44 -3.10 1.68
N VAL A 50 0.73 -3.20 2.30
CA VAL A 50 1.45 -2.13 3.00
C VAL A 50 2.89 -2.10 2.52
N HIS A 51 3.68 -1.10 2.89
CA HIS A 51 5.12 -1.17 2.69
C HIS A 51 5.82 -1.63 3.97
N ILE A 52 6.77 -2.56 3.83
CA ILE A 52 7.76 -2.92 4.84
C ILE A 52 9.12 -2.57 4.26
N ASP A 53 9.83 -1.65 4.92
CA ASP A 53 11.13 -1.13 4.46
C ASP A 53 11.11 -0.68 2.99
N GLY A 54 10.02 0.01 2.60
CA GLY A 54 9.82 0.56 1.27
C GLY A 54 9.32 -0.41 0.19
N ARG A 55 9.08 -1.69 0.50
CA ARG A 55 8.61 -2.72 -0.44
C ARG A 55 7.16 -3.10 -0.18
N ALA A 56 6.36 -3.24 -1.24
CA ALA A 56 4.98 -3.67 -1.15
C ALA A 56 4.87 -5.13 -0.67
N VAL A 57 4.14 -5.35 0.41
CA VAL A 57 3.95 -6.66 1.05
C VAL A 57 2.49 -6.84 1.45
N LYS A 58 1.94 -8.04 1.28
CA LYS A 58 0.61 -8.40 1.77
C LYS A 58 0.67 -8.66 3.28
N SER A 59 0.21 -7.71 4.09
CA SER A 59 0.28 -7.79 5.56
C SER A 59 -0.49 -8.96 6.17
N CYS A 60 -1.43 -9.57 5.44
CA CYS A 60 -2.14 -10.78 5.84
C CYS A 60 -1.29 -12.06 5.76
N THR A 61 -0.06 -12.01 5.25
CA THR A 61 0.87 -13.15 5.16
C THR A 61 2.11 -12.98 6.03
N VAL A 62 2.21 -11.88 6.77
CA VAL A 62 3.35 -11.55 7.62
C VAL A 62 2.96 -11.69 9.09
N LEU A 63 3.67 -12.52 9.83
CA LEU A 63 3.57 -12.55 11.29
C LEU A 63 4.22 -11.29 11.86
N VAL A 64 3.64 -10.71 12.91
CA VAL A 64 4.16 -9.47 13.51
C VAL A 64 5.63 -9.61 13.95
N GLY A 65 5.99 -10.78 14.47
CA GLY A 65 7.38 -11.08 14.86
C GLY A 65 8.38 -11.03 13.71
N GLN A 66 7.95 -11.24 12.45
CA GLN A 66 8.81 -11.10 11.27
C GLN A 66 9.07 -9.64 10.89
N ALA A 67 8.22 -8.73 11.36
CA ALA A 67 8.33 -7.29 11.15
C ALA A 67 8.98 -6.57 12.35
N ASP A 68 9.54 -7.31 13.31
CA ASP A 68 10.25 -6.69 14.45
C ASP A 68 11.45 -5.88 13.96
N GLY A 69 11.55 -4.63 14.41
CA GLY A 69 12.56 -3.67 13.95
C GLY A 69 12.28 -3.00 12.60
N ALA A 70 11.28 -3.44 11.84
CA ALA A 70 10.99 -2.92 10.51
C ALA A 70 10.29 -1.55 10.53
N ASN A 71 10.37 -0.87 9.38
CA ASN A 71 9.60 0.35 9.12
C ASN A 71 8.39 0.03 8.23
N VAL A 72 7.20 0.11 8.80
CA VAL A 72 5.93 -0.17 8.14
C VAL A 72 5.25 1.14 7.76
N THR A 73 4.87 1.26 6.49
CA THR A 73 4.06 2.39 5.99
C THR A 73 2.73 1.88 5.48
N THR A 74 1.65 2.44 6.00
CA THR A 74 0.27 2.16 5.56
C THR A 74 -0.26 3.33 4.72
N ILE A 75 -1.46 3.17 4.16
CA ILE A 75 -2.12 4.22 3.35
C ILE A 75 -2.28 5.53 4.14
N GLU A 76 -2.47 5.45 5.45
CA GLU A 76 -2.58 6.63 6.32
C GLU A 76 -1.27 7.41 6.47
N GLY A 77 -0.13 6.77 6.17
CA GLY A 77 1.20 7.35 6.34
C GLY A 77 1.80 7.99 5.09
N ILE A 78 1.14 7.91 3.92
CA ILE A 78 1.73 8.42 2.67
C ILE A 78 1.37 9.88 2.35
N SER A 79 0.29 10.42 2.92
CA SER A 79 -0.06 11.84 2.81
C SER A 79 0.67 12.67 3.86
N LYS A 80 0.93 13.94 3.55
CA LYS A 80 1.55 14.91 4.47
C LYS A 80 0.49 15.95 4.87
N GLY A 81 -0.19 15.72 6.00
CA GLY A 81 -1.34 16.54 6.40
C GLY A 81 -2.44 16.48 5.33
N ASP A 82 -2.88 17.64 4.86
CA ASP A 82 -3.92 17.75 3.82
C ASP A 82 -3.40 17.56 2.39
N VAL A 83 -2.09 17.36 2.22
CA VAL A 83 -1.47 17.17 0.90
C VAL A 83 -1.46 15.67 0.56
N LEU A 84 -2.24 15.31 -0.45
CA LEU A 84 -2.27 13.95 -0.97
C LEU A 84 -0.94 13.56 -1.62
N HIS A 85 -0.55 12.31 -1.43
CA HIS A 85 0.54 11.72 -2.22
C HIS A 85 0.17 11.77 -3.73
N PRO A 86 1.14 11.99 -4.67
CA PRO A 86 0.86 12.06 -6.11
C PRO A 86 0.01 10.89 -6.63
N MET A 87 0.23 9.67 -6.13
CA MET A 87 -0.57 8.50 -6.48
C MET A 87 -2.02 8.63 -6.02
N GLN A 88 -2.28 9.11 -4.79
CA GLN A 88 -3.65 9.36 -4.31
C GLN A 88 -4.36 10.42 -5.15
N ALA A 89 -3.66 11.50 -5.47
CA ALA A 89 -4.19 12.57 -6.32
C ALA A 89 -4.53 12.05 -7.73
N ALA A 90 -3.65 11.27 -8.34
CA ALA A 90 -3.89 10.68 -9.66
C ALA A 90 -5.10 9.72 -9.67
N PHE A 91 -5.27 8.90 -8.62
CA PHE A 91 -6.45 8.04 -8.49
C PHE A 91 -7.75 8.83 -8.39
N ARG A 92 -7.76 9.95 -7.65
CA ARG A 92 -8.89 10.86 -7.57
C ARG A 92 -9.17 11.51 -8.92
N ASP A 93 -8.16 12.09 -9.54
CA ASP A 93 -8.28 12.92 -10.75
C ASP A 93 -8.69 12.08 -11.99
N ASN A 94 -8.22 10.84 -12.07
CA ASN A 94 -8.51 9.92 -13.17
C ASN A 94 -9.67 8.94 -12.86
N HIS A 95 -10.37 9.12 -11.75
CA HIS A 95 -11.45 8.21 -11.32
C HIS A 95 -10.99 6.75 -11.23
N GLY A 96 -9.79 6.49 -10.67
CA GLY A 96 -9.22 5.17 -10.48
C GLY A 96 -9.89 4.32 -9.40
N LEU A 97 -11.03 4.76 -8.88
CA LEU A 97 -11.80 4.07 -7.84
C LEU A 97 -13.31 4.24 -8.06
N GLN A 98 -14.08 3.30 -7.50
CA GLN A 98 -15.54 3.38 -7.38
C GLN A 98 -15.95 3.13 -5.93
N CYS A 99 -16.07 1.86 -5.48
CA CYS A 99 -16.40 1.58 -4.09
C CYS A 99 -15.27 1.96 -3.10
N GLY A 100 -14.03 2.05 -3.56
CA GLY A 100 -12.87 2.43 -2.74
C GLY A 100 -12.23 1.29 -1.94
N TYR A 101 -12.82 0.10 -1.90
CA TYR A 101 -12.34 -0.98 -1.04
C TYR A 101 -10.94 -1.49 -1.41
N CYS A 102 -10.64 -1.66 -2.69
CA CYS A 102 -9.33 -2.07 -3.17
C CYS A 102 -8.29 -0.93 -3.17
N THR A 103 -8.74 0.30 -3.08
CA THR A 103 -7.93 1.48 -3.38
C THR A 103 -6.71 1.64 -2.49
N PRO A 104 -6.75 1.45 -1.17
CA PRO A 104 -5.54 1.54 -0.34
C PRO A 104 -4.45 0.55 -0.76
N GLY A 105 -4.77 -0.72 -0.88
CA GLY A 105 -3.82 -1.74 -1.32
C GLY A 105 -3.33 -1.53 -2.75
N MET A 106 -4.20 -1.08 -3.64
CA MET A 106 -3.86 -0.75 -5.03
C MET A 106 -2.86 0.41 -5.09
N ILE A 107 -3.06 1.46 -4.32
CA ILE A 107 -2.15 2.62 -4.23
C ILE A 107 -0.79 2.20 -3.69
N MET A 108 -0.76 1.40 -2.61
CA MET A 108 0.51 0.95 -2.03
C MET A 108 1.29 0.07 -3.01
N SER A 109 0.63 -0.84 -3.72
CA SER A 109 1.26 -1.63 -4.79
C SER A 109 1.76 -0.75 -5.93
N ALA A 110 0.95 0.22 -6.39
CA ALA A 110 1.31 1.11 -7.48
C ALA A 110 2.53 1.98 -7.17
N ILE A 111 2.67 2.47 -5.94
CA ILE A 111 3.87 3.23 -5.53
C ILE A 111 5.13 2.36 -5.64
N ASP A 112 5.10 1.12 -5.17
CA ASP A 112 6.23 0.18 -5.29
C ASP A 112 6.56 -0.12 -6.77
N ILE A 113 5.53 -0.30 -7.61
CA ILE A 113 5.70 -0.50 -9.06
C ILE A 113 6.42 0.69 -9.68
N VAL A 114 5.95 1.91 -9.45
CA VAL A 114 6.58 3.13 -9.97
C VAL A 114 8.03 3.24 -9.48
N ASN A 115 8.29 2.99 -8.21
CA ASN A 115 9.65 3.06 -7.65
C ASN A 115 10.61 2.01 -8.25
N ARG A 116 10.09 0.84 -8.65
CA ARG A 116 10.90 -0.22 -9.26
C ARG A 116 11.20 0.00 -10.75
N TYR A 117 10.23 0.52 -11.49
CA TYR A 117 10.32 0.63 -12.95
C TYR A 117 10.74 2.03 -13.42
N GLY A 118 10.43 3.09 -12.67
CA GLY A 118 10.76 4.47 -13.03
C GLY A 118 10.28 4.84 -14.44
N ASP A 119 11.19 5.38 -15.25
CA ASP A 119 10.91 5.82 -16.62
C ASP A 119 10.63 4.68 -17.63
N LYS A 120 10.82 3.42 -17.20
CA LYS A 120 10.56 2.23 -18.03
C LYS A 120 9.13 1.70 -17.87
N LEU A 121 8.33 2.36 -17.05
CA LEU A 121 6.97 1.93 -16.76
C LEU A 121 6.05 2.21 -17.97
N ASP A 122 5.42 1.17 -18.50
CA ASP A 122 4.42 1.23 -19.54
C ASP A 122 3.09 0.59 -19.10
N GLU A 123 2.07 0.69 -19.94
CA GLU A 123 0.73 0.19 -19.64
C GLU A 123 0.71 -1.31 -19.42
N ASP A 124 1.42 -2.08 -20.24
CA ASP A 124 1.44 -3.55 -20.15
C ASP A 124 2.13 -4.00 -18.85
N THR A 125 3.23 -3.34 -18.47
CA THR A 125 3.91 -3.58 -17.21
C THR A 125 3.00 -3.26 -16.02
N VAL A 126 2.28 -2.14 -16.02
CA VAL A 126 1.33 -1.80 -14.96
C VAL A 126 0.25 -2.86 -14.84
N ARG A 127 -0.34 -3.31 -15.96
CA ARG A 127 -1.37 -4.36 -15.96
C ARG A 127 -0.86 -5.66 -15.37
N HIS A 128 0.31 -6.09 -15.78
CA HIS A 128 0.94 -7.32 -15.29
C HIS A 128 1.25 -7.25 -13.78
N GLU A 129 1.87 -6.17 -13.34
CA GLU A 129 2.25 -5.99 -11.94
C GLU A 129 1.06 -5.84 -10.97
N LEU A 130 -0.10 -5.41 -11.47
CA LEU A 130 -1.33 -5.31 -10.69
C LEU A 130 -2.15 -6.60 -10.62
N GLU A 131 -1.71 -7.71 -11.22
CA GLU A 131 -2.43 -9.00 -11.18
C GLU A 131 -2.66 -9.51 -9.74
N GLY A 132 -1.80 -9.13 -8.79
CA GLY A 132 -1.95 -9.42 -7.36
C GLY A 132 -2.94 -8.52 -6.60
N ASN A 133 -3.63 -7.59 -7.28
CA ASN A 133 -4.57 -6.63 -6.69
C ASN A 133 -5.93 -6.69 -7.38
N ILE A 134 -6.96 -7.18 -6.68
CA ILE A 134 -8.29 -7.41 -7.27
C ILE A 134 -9.18 -6.18 -7.10
N CYS A 135 -9.71 -5.68 -8.21
CA CYS A 135 -10.78 -4.69 -8.24
C CYS A 135 -12.01 -5.24 -8.98
N ARG A 136 -13.17 -5.26 -8.30
CA ARG A 136 -14.43 -5.76 -8.90
C ARG A 136 -15.21 -4.68 -9.66
N CYS A 137 -14.88 -3.40 -9.47
CA CYS A 137 -15.71 -2.29 -9.92
C CYS A 137 -15.26 -1.67 -11.24
N THR A 138 -13.94 -1.38 -11.40
CA THR A 138 -13.42 -0.41 -12.38
C THR A 138 -13.07 -1.01 -13.74
N GLY A 139 -12.87 -2.33 -13.82
CA GLY A 139 -12.27 -2.96 -15.01
C GLY A 139 -10.82 -2.55 -15.27
N TYR A 140 -10.14 -1.95 -14.28
CA TYR A 140 -8.72 -1.55 -14.27
C TYR A 140 -8.32 -0.41 -15.19
N HIS A 141 -9.09 -0.05 -16.21
CA HIS A 141 -8.69 0.97 -17.18
C HIS A 141 -8.26 2.29 -16.51
N ASN A 142 -9.11 2.86 -15.66
CA ASN A 142 -8.79 4.10 -14.96
C ASN A 142 -7.73 3.92 -13.86
N ILE A 143 -7.59 2.73 -13.28
CA ILE A 143 -6.52 2.41 -12.34
C ILE A 143 -5.17 2.49 -13.06
N VAL A 144 -5.03 1.82 -14.20
CA VAL A 144 -3.80 1.83 -15.00
C VAL A 144 -3.45 3.26 -15.43
N LYS A 145 -4.44 4.01 -15.92
CA LYS A 145 -4.28 5.43 -16.26
C LYS A 145 -3.80 6.26 -15.05
N SER A 146 -4.35 6.01 -13.87
CA SER A 146 -3.94 6.70 -12.64
C SER A 146 -2.49 6.41 -12.27
N VAL A 147 -2.05 5.15 -12.40
CA VAL A 147 -0.67 4.74 -12.10
C VAL A 147 0.32 5.41 -13.05
N LEU A 148 0.03 5.44 -14.35
CA LEU A 148 0.89 6.09 -15.35
C LEU A 148 0.96 7.62 -15.15
N ASP A 149 -0.16 8.26 -14.84
CA ASP A 149 -0.20 9.70 -14.52
C ASP A 149 0.61 9.99 -13.24
N ALA A 150 0.42 9.17 -12.21
CA ALA A 150 1.18 9.31 -10.96
C ALA A 150 2.68 9.11 -11.16
N ALA A 151 3.11 8.19 -12.02
CA ALA A 151 4.51 7.98 -12.34
C ALA A 151 5.16 9.26 -12.88
N GLY A 152 4.49 9.96 -13.80
CA GLY A 152 4.96 11.27 -14.30
C GLY A 152 5.05 12.32 -13.19
N ARG A 153 4.07 12.40 -12.30
CA ARG A 153 4.06 13.34 -11.17
C ARG A 153 5.15 13.03 -10.14
N MET A 154 5.41 11.74 -9.86
CA MET A 154 6.44 11.30 -8.91
C MET A 154 7.85 11.55 -9.43
N ASN A 155 8.10 11.29 -10.72
CA ASN A 155 9.40 11.55 -11.34
C ASN A 155 9.75 13.05 -11.36
N VAL A 156 8.77 13.92 -11.60
CA VAL A 156 8.95 15.38 -11.51
C VAL A 156 9.26 15.81 -10.08
N ALA A 157 8.60 15.23 -9.09
CA ALA A 157 8.85 15.55 -7.68
C ALA A 157 10.26 15.14 -7.22
N GLN A 158 10.74 13.96 -7.64
CA GLN A 158 12.09 13.48 -7.32
C GLN A 158 13.20 14.29 -8.01
N ALA A 159 12.95 14.83 -9.20
CA ALA A 159 13.89 15.68 -9.91
C ALA A 159 14.02 17.12 -9.34
N ALA A 160 13.10 17.50 -8.43
CA ALA A 160 13.05 18.83 -7.81
C ALA A 160 13.68 18.89 -6.41
N GLU A 161 14.11 17.75 -5.84
CA GLU A 161 14.84 17.62 -4.56
C GLU A 161 16.35 17.53 -4.81
#